data_4505ca227227ce4c6f79ebc1f0598633
#
_entry.id   4505ca227227ce4c6f79ebc1f0598633
#
_cell.length_a   1.000
_cell.length_b   1.000
_cell.length_c   1.000
_cell.angle_alpha   90.00
_cell.angle_beta   90.00
_cell.angle_gamma   90.00
#
_symmetry.space_group_name_H-M   'P 1'
#
loop_
_entity.id
_entity.type
_entity.pdbx_description
1 polymer ?
#
loop_
_entity_poly.entity_id
_entity_poly.type
_entity_poly.pdbx_seq_one_letter_code
_entity_poly.pdbx_strand_id
1 'polypeptide(L)'
;MIRKHNRRAAKAAFSIAFGVALILGLVAAAPAAVGMATTQKATPIIVGTKNFPEQYVLGQLYKQALEAQGFKVQYKENIASTELIDTSLRSGKITMYPEYTGIMLSVTFKKKTLPKSAGATYALAKRLYQKRGQTLLAQTPFQDVDVIAVSRATAKKYGLKSLGDLRKVPKLDIAAFPEWETRWRSEIGARYGVKGFDFVPLAGISAYQLLDQNKVLAADVFTTDPQLLSGKYVQLRDPRNMFGFQHVAPIVSTKLVSEYGTKLTSTINKVSKLLSVKAIAAMNKAVGVDKKPAADVAAAFLKANGIA
;
A
#
# COMPACT_ATOMS: atom_id res chain seq x y z
N MET A 1 9.14 24.84 -67.61
CA MET A 1 10.52 24.97 -68.11
C MET A 1 11.30 23.76 -67.62
N ILE A 2 11.43 22.66 -68.37
CA ILE A 2 12.44 22.37 -69.42
C ILE A 2 13.88 22.49 -68.81
N ARG A 3 14.65 21.45 -68.66
CA ARG A 3 15.35 20.53 -69.55
C ARG A 3 16.13 19.53 -68.66
N LYS A 4 16.09 18.23 -68.80
CA LYS A 4 16.62 17.28 -69.83
C LYS A 4 18.15 17.20 -69.96
N HIS A 5 18.59 15.95 -69.94
CA HIS A 5 19.63 15.24 -70.69
C HIS A 5 21.02 15.14 -70.01
N ASN A 6 21.83 14.10 -70.13
CA ASN A 6 21.86 12.92 -71.04
C ASN A 6 22.88 11.89 -70.53
N ARG A 7 22.58 10.67 -70.73
CA ARG A 7 23.32 9.47 -71.07
C ARG A 7 24.75 9.68 -71.57
N ARG A 8 25.69 8.77 -71.21
CA ARG A 8 26.34 7.91 -72.23
C ARG A 8 27.09 6.75 -71.61
N ALA A 9 26.90 5.56 -72.20
CA ALA A 9 27.56 4.31 -71.97
C ALA A 9 28.84 4.25 -72.86
N ALA A 10 29.82 3.46 -72.43
CA ALA A 10 30.81 2.91 -73.34
C ALA A 10 31.24 1.49 -72.92
N LYS A 11 31.22 0.62 -73.87
CA LYS A 11 31.51 -0.83 -73.80
C LYS A 11 33.00 -1.12 -74.13
N ALA A 12 33.37 -2.38 -73.84
CA ALA A 12 34.38 -3.24 -74.42
C ALA A 12 35.71 -3.25 -73.65
N ALA A 13 36.50 -4.33 -73.63
CA ALA A 13 36.40 -5.72 -74.10
C ALA A 13 37.52 -6.57 -73.43
N PHE A 14 37.23 -7.82 -73.25
CA PHE A 14 38.07 -9.04 -73.31
C PHE A 14 39.59 -8.94 -73.20
N SER A 15 40.16 -9.69 -72.21
CA SER A 15 41.33 -10.56 -72.47
C SER A 15 41.45 -11.62 -71.36
N ILE A 16 41.50 -12.88 -71.79
CA ILE A 16 41.73 -14.09 -71.01
C ILE A 16 43.24 -14.27 -70.83
N ALA A 17 43.65 -14.46 -69.57
CA ALA A 17 44.98 -15.05 -69.30
C ALA A 17 44.82 -16.10 -68.20
N PHE A 18 45.14 -17.34 -68.55
CA PHE A 18 45.24 -18.51 -67.71
C PHE A 18 46.47 -18.38 -66.81
N GLY A 19 46.27 -18.39 -65.51
CA GLY A 19 47.34 -18.46 -64.50
C GLY A 19 46.95 -19.41 -63.41
N VAL A 20 47.53 -20.61 -63.40
CA VAL A 20 47.44 -21.58 -62.29
C VAL A 20 48.13 -20.98 -61.08
N ALA A 21 47.42 -20.76 -60.00
CA ALA A 21 48.00 -20.37 -58.74
C ALA A 21 47.47 -21.26 -57.60
N LEU A 22 48.42 -21.87 -56.95
CA LEU A 22 48.37 -22.72 -55.75
C LEU A 22 47.40 -22.18 -54.68
N ILE A 23 46.43 -22.99 -54.28
CA ILE A 23 45.56 -22.68 -53.16
C ILE A 23 46.29 -23.07 -51.88
N LEU A 24 46.90 -22.10 -51.21
CA LEU A 24 47.24 -22.19 -49.80
C LEU A 24 45.98 -21.82 -48.99
N GLY A 25 45.39 -22.83 -48.38
CA GLY A 25 44.23 -22.63 -47.47
C GLY A 25 44.63 -21.84 -46.27
N LEU A 26 44.26 -20.57 -46.25
CA LEU A 26 44.22 -19.77 -45.02
C LEU A 26 42.89 -20.04 -44.30
N VAL A 27 42.93 -20.91 -43.28
CA VAL A 27 41.83 -21.05 -42.35
C VAL A 27 41.77 -19.75 -41.54
N ALA A 28 40.92 -18.83 -41.96
CA ALA A 28 40.59 -17.66 -41.14
C ALA A 28 39.77 -18.15 -39.95
N ALA A 29 40.42 -18.30 -38.79
CA ALA A 29 39.72 -18.45 -37.51
C ALA A 29 38.94 -17.18 -37.25
N ALA A 30 37.61 -17.23 -37.45
CA ALA A 30 36.72 -16.18 -36.99
C ALA A 30 36.87 -16.04 -35.47
N PRO A 31 37.10 -14.83 -34.93
CA PRO A 31 37.08 -14.65 -33.47
C PRO A 31 35.67 -14.99 -33.00
N ALA A 32 35.54 -16.04 -32.18
CA ALA A 32 34.33 -16.29 -31.42
C ALA A 32 34.10 -15.05 -30.58
N ALA A 33 33.10 -14.26 -30.94
CA ALA A 33 32.60 -13.17 -30.08
C ALA A 33 32.07 -13.83 -28.83
N VAL A 34 32.89 -13.93 -27.80
CA VAL A 34 32.45 -14.23 -26.45
C VAL A 34 31.56 -13.07 -26.07
N GLY A 35 30.24 -13.26 -26.26
CA GLY A 35 29.24 -12.35 -25.80
C GLY A 35 29.40 -12.25 -24.28
N MET A 36 30.04 -11.17 -23.80
CA MET A 36 29.95 -10.79 -22.40
C MET A 36 28.47 -10.57 -22.10
N ALA A 37 27.82 -11.61 -21.58
CA ALA A 37 26.54 -11.47 -20.95
C ALA A 37 26.76 -10.47 -19.81
N THR A 38 26.40 -9.22 -20.04
CA THR A 38 26.30 -8.22 -18.97
C THR A 38 25.26 -8.78 -17.99
N THR A 39 25.72 -9.33 -16.88
CA THR A 39 24.86 -9.74 -15.77
C THR A 39 24.19 -8.48 -15.28
N GLN A 40 22.99 -8.22 -15.80
CA GLN A 40 22.18 -7.09 -15.37
C GLN A 40 21.95 -7.29 -13.87
N LYS A 41 22.51 -6.38 -13.06
CA LYS A 41 22.38 -6.45 -11.60
C LYS A 41 20.91 -6.51 -11.24
N ALA A 42 20.52 -7.56 -10.51
CA ALA A 42 19.14 -7.77 -10.09
C ALA A 42 18.59 -6.55 -9.36
N THR A 43 17.34 -6.18 -9.63
CA THR A 43 16.67 -5.05 -8.98
C THR A 43 16.53 -5.33 -7.49
N PRO A 44 17.06 -4.50 -6.60
CA PRO A 44 16.99 -4.77 -5.17
C PRO A 44 15.54 -4.72 -4.67
N ILE A 45 15.17 -5.66 -3.79
CA ILE A 45 13.89 -5.60 -3.07
C ILE A 45 14.11 -4.69 -1.86
N ILE A 46 13.42 -3.55 -1.85
CA ILE A 46 13.53 -2.55 -0.78
C ILE A 46 12.13 -2.25 -0.29
N VAL A 47 11.79 -2.76 0.88
CA VAL A 47 10.51 -2.52 1.55
C VAL A 47 10.56 -1.20 2.30
N GLY A 48 9.65 -0.27 1.98
CA GLY A 48 9.48 0.98 2.70
C GLY A 48 8.28 0.93 3.65
N THR A 49 8.30 1.71 4.74
CA THR A 49 7.15 1.91 5.64
C THR A 49 7.00 3.35 6.08
N LYS A 50 5.75 3.75 6.36
CA LYS A 50 5.46 5.00 7.06
C LYS A 50 5.87 4.90 8.55
N ASN A 51 5.67 5.97 9.33
CA ASN A 51 6.24 6.17 10.66
C ASN A 51 5.28 5.86 11.82
N PHE A 52 4.54 4.75 11.76
CA PHE A 52 3.65 4.32 12.85
C PHE A 52 3.60 2.79 13.00
N PRO A 53 3.18 2.28 14.17
CA PRO A 53 3.33 0.87 14.55
C PRO A 53 2.79 -0.14 13.54
N GLU A 54 1.59 0.07 12.99
CA GLU A 54 1.00 -0.85 12.01
C GLU A 54 1.85 -0.97 10.75
N GLN A 55 2.41 0.15 10.28
CA GLN A 55 3.28 0.13 9.10
C GLN A 55 4.58 -0.61 9.37
N TYR A 56 5.16 -0.48 10.56
CA TYR A 56 6.35 -1.26 10.92
C TYR A 56 6.04 -2.76 10.96
N VAL A 57 4.90 -3.15 11.52
CA VAL A 57 4.43 -4.55 11.51
C VAL A 57 4.28 -5.05 10.09
N LEU A 58 3.54 -4.34 9.23
CA LEU A 58 3.31 -4.72 7.85
C LEU A 58 4.62 -4.84 7.04
N GLY A 59 5.51 -3.87 7.19
CA GLY A 59 6.81 -3.90 6.52
C GLY A 59 7.66 -5.09 6.93
N GLN A 60 7.73 -5.40 8.22
CA GLN A 60 8.47 -6.55 8.73
C GLN A 60 7.84 -7.88 8.28
N LEU A 61 6.53 -7.99 8.24
CA LEU A 61 5.83 -9.17 7.73
C LEU A 61 6.19 -9.46 6.27
N TYR A 62 6.13 -8.46 5.39
CA TYR A 62 6.49 -8.64 3.99
C TYR A 62 7.99 -8.91 3.81
N LYS A 63 8.85 -8.17 4.53
CA LYS A 63 10.30 -8.37 4.49
C LYS A 63 10.65 -9.80 4.85
N GLN A 64 10.27 -10.25 6.04
CA GLN A 64 10.66 -11.57 6.56
C GLN A 64 10.06 -12.73 5.77
N ALA A 65 8.80 -12.58 5.30
CA ALA A 65 8.21 -13.59 4.43
C ALA A 65 8.97 -13.75 3.11
N LEU A 66 9.45 -12.66 2.53
CA LEU A 66 10.27 -12.69 1.32
C LEU A 66 11.66 -13.30 1.62
N GLU A 67 12.27 -12.95 2.75
CA GLU A 67 13.55 -13.53 3.18
C GLU A 67 13.46 -15.04 3.40
N ALA A 68 12.37 -15.52 4.00
CA ALA A 68 12.09 -16.94 4.16
C ALA A 68 11.97 -17.70 2.83
N GLN A 69 11.65 -16.99 1.74
CA GLN A 69 11.66 -17.54 0.38
C GLN A 69 13.01 -17.36 -0.34
N GLY A 70 14.05 -16.93 0.36
CA GLY A 70 15.41 -16.79 -0.17
C GLY A 70 15.67 -15.47 -0.91
N PHE A 71 14.78 -14.49 -0.82
CA PHE A 71 15.04 -13.17 -1.38
C PHE A 71 15.95 -12.35 -0.47
N LYS A 72 16.85 -11.54 -1.06
CA LYS A 72 17.61 -10.51 -0.33
C LYS A 72 16.77 -9.26 -0.25
N VAL A 73 16.39 -8.84 0.96
CA VAL A 73 15.47 -7.71 1.17
C VAL A 73 16.15 -6.63 2.01
N GLN A 74 16.08 -5.38 1.54
CA GLN A 74 16.42 -4.21 2.32
C GLN A 74 15.16 -3.63 2.96
N TYR A 75 15.32 -2.96 4.10
CA TYR A 75 14.22 -2.34 4.84
C TYR A 75 14.51 -0.88 5.11
N LYS A 76 13.56 -0.01 4.78
CA LYS A 76 13.60 1.44 5.03
C LYS A 76 12.34 1.86 5.75
N GLU A 77 12.42 1.96 7.04
CA GLU A 77 11.30 2.40 7.87
C GLU A 77 11.28 3.92 8.08
N ASN A 78 10.20 4.40 8.70
CA ASN A 78 10.07 5.77 9.17
C ASN A 78 10.05 6.83 8.05
N ILE A 79 9.46 6.50 6.91
CA ILE A 79 9.20 7.48 5.84
C ILE A 79 7.89 8.20 6.18
N ALA A 80 7.98 9.48 6.53
CA ALA A 80 6.99 10.20 7.31
C ALA A 80 5.57 10.26 6.71
N SER A 81 5.42 10.59 5.41
CA SER A 81 4.09 10.82 4.83
C SER A 81 3.81 9.97 3.59
N THR A 82 2.54 9.89 3.21
CA THR A 82 2.10 9.22 1.97
C THR A 82 2.77 9.82 0.73
N GLU A 83 2.96 11.13 0.68
CA GLU A 83 3.60 11.80 -0.45
C GLU A 83 5.10 11.48 -0.53
N LEU A 84 5.78 11.40 0.62
CA LEU A 84 7.21 11.09 0.68
C LEU A 84 7.47 9.63 0.32
N ILE A 85 6.65 8.69 0.80
CA ILE A 85 6.83 7.27 0.49
C ILE A 85 6.47 6.98 -0.98
N ASP A 86 5.42 7.60 -1.54
CA ASP A 86 5.10 7.51 -2.96
C ASP A 86 6.24 8.07 -3.84
N THR A 87 6.82 9.20 -3.43
CA THR A 87 7.99 9.77 -4.11
C THR A 87 9.21 8.83 -4.03
N SER A 88 9.42 8.18 -2.88
CA SER A 88 10.50 7.22 -2.69
C SER A 88 10.33 5.98 -3.59
N LEU A 89 9.11 5.50 -3.78
CA LEU A 89 8.82 4.42 -4.72
C LEU A 89 9.07 4.86 -6.18
N ARG A 90 8.58 6.04 -6.57
CA ARG A 90 8.77 6.56 -7.93
C ARG A 90 10.21 6.83 -8.29
N SER A 91 11.02 7.24 -7.33
CA SER A 91 12.46 7.48 -7.53
C SER A 91 13.32 6.22 -7.40
N GLY A 92 12.73 5.06 -7.09
CA GLY A 92 13.46 3.82 -6.89
C GLY A 92 14.24 3.72 -5.58
N LYS A 93 14.06 4.68 -4.65
CA LYS A 93 14.66 4.62 -3.29
C LYS A 93 14.09 3.47 -2.47
N ILE A 94 12.85 3.08 -2.73
CA ILE A 94 12.22 1.83 -2.31
C ILE A 94 11.59 1.16 -3.53
N THR A 95 11.27 -0.13 -3.44
CA THR A 95 10.66 -0.87 -4.56
C THR A 95 9.30 -1.44 -4.22
N MET A 96 8.90 -1.40 -2.97
CA MET A 96 7.54 -1.72 -2.51
C MET A 96 7.24 -1.08 -1.16
N TYR A 97 5.94 -0.85 -0.88
CA TYR A 97 5.43 -0.48 0.45
C TYR A 97 3.94 -0.83 0.59
N PRO A 98 3.43 -1.05 1.83
CA PRO A 98 2.01 -1.20 2.09
C PRO A 98 1.30 0.17 2.17
N GLU A 99 0.14 0.30 1.52
CA GLU A 99 -0.67 1.52 1.56
C GLU A 99 -2.16 1.20 1.66
N TYR A 100 -2.95 2.17 2.11
CA TYR A 100 -4.39 2.07 2.32
C TYR A 100 -5.15 2.53 1.07
N THR A 101 -6.11 1.74 0.60
CA THR A 101 -6.76 1.93 -0.71
C THR A 101 -7.46 3.27 -0.87
N GLY A 102 -8.09 3.80 0.17
CA GLY A 102 -8.70 5.14 0.12
C GLY A 102 -7.65 6.27 0.13
N ILE A 103 -6.57 6.11 0.93
CA ILE A 103 -5.43 7.05 0.95
C ILE A 103 -4.74 7.10 -0.42
N MET A 104 -4.57 5.96 -1.08
CA MET A 104 -4.07 5.93 -2.45
C MET A 104 -4.85 6.88 -3.36
N LEU A 105 -6.18 6.84 -3.28
CA LEU A 105 -7.02 7.67 -4.14
C LEU A 105 -7.05 9.13 -3.70
N SER A 106 -7.27 9.40 -2.41
CA SER A 106 -7.48 10.77 -1.91
C SER A 106 -6.17 11.56 -1.84
N VAL A 107 -5.10 10.96 -1.37
CA VAL A 107 -3.81 11.65 -1.17
C VAL A 107 -2.90 11.50 -2.38
N THR A 108 -2.59 10.26 -2.79
CA THR A 108 -1.63 10.03 -3.88
C THR A 108 -2.19 10.49 -5.24
N PHE A 109 -3.46 10.17 -5.54
CA PHE A 109 -4.10 10.53 -6.82
C PHE A 109 -5.03 11.73 -6.72
N LYS A 110 -5.16 12.38 -5.57
CA LYS A 110 -5.91 13.62 -5.32
C LYS A 110 -7.37 13.53 -5.83
N LYS A 111 -8.00 12.37 -5.68
CA LYS A 111 -9.40 12.17 -6.08
C LYS A 111 -10.32 12.81 -5.04
N LYS A 112 -11.13 13.77 -5.48
CA LYS A 112 -12.14 14.45 -4.64
C LYS A 112 -13.31 13.53 -4.29
N THR A 113 -13.70 12.65 -5.22
CA THR A 113 -14.79 11.69 -5.03
C THR A 113 -14.24 10.27 -5.01
N LEU A 114 -14.56 9.53 -3.96
CA LEU A 114 -14.13 8.15 -3.78
C LEU A 114 -15.26 7.17 -4.18
N PRO A 115 -14.91 5.98 -4.67
CA PRO A 115 -15.89 4.94 -5.00
C PRO A 115 -16.71 4.49 -3.77
N LYS A 116 -17.92 3.99 -4.03
CA LYS A 116 -18.90 3.61 -2.99
C LYS A 116 -18.76 2.16 -2.51
N SER A 117 -17.73 1.42 -2.93
CA SER A 117 -17.47 0.05 -2.48
C SER A 117 -15.97 -0.23 -2.42
N ALA A 118 -15.57 -1.18 -1.54
CA ALA A 118 -14.18 -1.61 -1.40
C ALA A 118 -13.59 -2.13 -2.72
N GLY A 119 -14.35 -2.96 -3.45
CA GLY A 119 -13.92 -3.48 -4.74
C GLY A 119 -13.68 -2.39 -5.78
N ALA A 120 -14.58 -1.40 -5.88
CA ALA A 120 -14.42 -0.29 -6.81
C ALA A 120 -13.24 0.63 -6.40
N THR A 121 -13.02 0.84 -5.09
CA THR A 121 -11.88 1.60 -4.56
C THR A 121 -10.57 0.93 -4.96
N TYR A 122 -10.44 -0.36 -4.70
CA TYR A 122 -9.26 -1.14 -5.07
C TYR A 122 -9.05 -1.18 -6.59
N ALA A 123 -10.10 -1.44 -7.39
CA ALA A 123 -9.99 -1.51 -8.85
C ALA A 123 -9.54 -0.16 -9.46
N LEU A 124 -10.06 0.96 -8.94
CA LEU A 124 -9.63 2.28 -9.38
C LEU A 124 -8.16 2.55 -9.01
N ALA A 125 -7.77 2.26 -7.77
CA ALA A 125 -6.38 2.40 -7.33
C ALA A 125 -5.44 1.55 -8.19
N LYS A 126 -5.77 0.27 -8.40
CA LYS A 126 -4.99 -0.66 -9.25
C LYS A 126 -4.75 -0.10 -10.64
N ARG A 127 -5.80 0.37 -11.30
CA ARG A 127 -5.70 0.96 -12.66
C ARG A 127 -4.82 2.22 -12.68
N LEU A 128 -4.91 3.06 -11.66
CA LEU A 128 -4.11 4.29 -11.60
C LEU A 128 -2.62 3.99 -11.36
N TYR A 129 -2.30 3.04 -10.49
CA TYR A 129 -0.92 2.61 -10.28
C TYR A 129 -0.32 1.91 -11.51
N GLN A 130 -1.09 1.08 -12.20
CA GLN A 130 -0.65 0.46 -13.46
C GLN A 130 -0.21 1.50 -14.50
N LYS A 131 -0.96 2.61 -14.63
CA LYS A 131 -0.59 3.72 -15.54
C LYS A 131 0.71 4.43 -15.14
N ARG A 132 1.19 4.23 -13.91
CA ARG A 132 2.44 4.80 -13.37
C ARG A 132 3.60 3.80 -13.33
N GLY A 133 3.45 2.63 -13.95
CA GLY A 133 4.47 1.58 -13.93
C GLY A 133 4.62 0.90 -12.58
N GLN A 134 3.52 0.84 -11.79
CA GLN A 134 3.47 0.21 -10.49
C GLN A 134 2.37 -0.84 -10.45
N THR A 135 2.59 -1.92 -9.71
CA THR A 135 1.63 -3.03 -9.57
C THR A 135 1.04 -3.00 -8.18
N LEU A 136 -0.28 -2.89 -8.08
CA LEU A 136 -1.00 -3.05 -6.83
C LEU A 136 -1.33 -4.53 -6.63
N LEU A 137 -0.80 -5.14 -5.57
CA LEU A 137 -1.05 -6.55 -5.22
C LEU A 137 -2.36 -6.71 -4.44
N ALA A 138 -2.70 -7.95 -4.07
CA ALA A 138 -3.95 -8.25 -3.40
C ALA A 138 -4.10 -7.47 -2.08
N GLN A 139 -5.28 -6.91 -1.88
CA GLN A 139 -5.59 -6.22 -0.64
C GLN A 139 -5.84 -7.21 0.50
N THR A 140 -5.63 -6.75 1.73
CA THR A 140 -5.90 -7.50 2.96
C THR A 140 -7.40 -7.68 3.21
N PRO A 141 -7.81 -8.72 3.95
CA PRO A 141 -9.19 -8.83 4.47
C PRO A 141 -9.56 -7.71 5.45
N PHE A 142 -8.59 -7.23 6.26
CA PHE A 142 -8.82 -6.12 7.17
C PHE A 142 -8.75 -4.77 6.46
N GLN A 143 -9.33 -3.78 7.09
CA GLN A 143 -9.12 -2.37 6.76
C GLN A 143 -8.84 -1.57 8.02
N ASP A 144 -8.08 -0.51 7.90
CA ASP A 144 -7.81 0.46 8.95
C ASP A 144 -8.51 1.77 8.58
N VAL A 145 -9.67 2.00 9.17
CA VAL A 145 -10.57 3.12 8.84
C VAL A 145 -11.07 3.77 10.13
N ASP A 146 -11.32 5.08 10.04
CA ASP A 146 -11.99 5.81 11.11
C ASP A 146 -13.27 5.10 11.53
N VAL A 147 -13.55 5.06 12.83
CA VAL A 147 -14.79 4.54 13.41
C VAL A 147 -15.14 5.30 14.69
N ILE A 148 -16.40 5.64 14.85
CA ILE A 148 -16.84 6.22 16.14
C ILE A 148 -17.05 5.10 17.16
N ALA A 149 -16.32 5.18 18.27
CA ALA A 149 -16.45 4.30 19.40
C ALA A 149 -17.16 5.04 20.57
N VAL A 150 -17.93 4.27 21.33
CA VAL A 150 -18.56 4.70 22.57
C VAL A 150 -18.31 3.68 23.66
N SER A 151 -18.41 4.04 24.93
CA SER A 151 -18.34 3.05 26.00
C SER A 151 -19.53 2.07 25.90
N ARG A 152 -19.36 0.84 26.37
CA ARG A 152 -20.46 -0.15 26.42
C ARG A 152 -21.65 0.37 27.26
N ALA A 153 -21.38 1.12 28.33
CA ALA A 153 -22.40 1.73 29.15
C ALA A 153 -23.20 2.78 28.35
N THR A 154 -22.53 3.67 27.63
CA THR A 154 -23.14 4.67 26.73
C THR A 154 -23.97 4.01 25.66
N ALA A 155 -23.41 2.97 25.00
CA ALA A 155 -24.12 2.22 23.95
C ALA A 155 -25.42 1.61 24.49
N LYS A 156 -25.39 1.00 25.70
CA LYS A 156 -26.57 0.40 26.34
C LYS A 156 -27.58 1.49 26.74
N LYS A 157 -27.12 2.56 27.36
CA LYS A 157 -27.97 3.66 27.82
C LYS A 157 -28.83 4.28 26.74
N TYR A 158 -28.22 4.53 25.57
CA TYR A 158 -28.89 5.20 24.43
C TYR A 158 -29.28 4.25 23.28
N GLY A 159 -29.04 2.96 23.42
CA GLY A 159 -29.34 1.96 22.37
C GLY A 159 -28.54 2.18 21.09
N LEU A 160 -27.25 2.54 21.20
CA LEU A 160 -26.41 2.90 20.07
C LEU A 160 -25.82 1.65 19.38
N LYS A 161 -26.03 1.52 18.07
CA LYS A 161 -25.51 0.43 17.23
C LYS A 161 -24.86 0.93 15.93
N SER A 162 -25.23 2.13 15.49
CA SER A 162 -24.74 2.73 14.24
C SER A 162 -24.57 4.25 14.39
N LEU A 163 -23.86 4.89 13.47
CA LEU A 163 -23.65 6.33 13.45
C LEU A 163 -24.97 7.12 13.51
N GLY A 164 -26.02 6.62 12.84
CA GLY A 164 -27.33 7.26 12.86
C GLY A 164 -28.00 7.27 14.24
N ASP A 165 -27.61 6.37 15.13
CA ASP A 165 -28.17 6.31 16.49
C ASP A 165 -27.65 7.44 17.40
N LEU A 166 -26.55 8.10 17.04
CA LEU A 166 -26.00 9.24 17.78
C LEU A 166 -27.01 10.40 17.92
N ARG A 167 -28.00 10.48 17.02
CA ARG A 167 -29.13 11.45 17.14
C ARG A 167 -29.97 11.27 18.41
N LYS A 168 -29.90 10.11 19.06
CA LYS A 168 -30.63 9.79 20.29
C LYS A 168 -29.97 10.39 21.55
N VAL A 169 -28.73 10.90 21.41
CA VAL A 169 -27.94 11.44 22.50
C VAL A 169 -28.23 12.94 22.64
N PRO A 170 -28.87 13.39 23.75
CA PRO A 170 -29.31 14.79 23.87
C PRO A 170 -28.18 15.81 23.90
N LYS A 171 -27.07 15.46 24.54
CA LYS A 171 -25.83 16.26 24.58
C LYS A 171 -24.70 15.39 24.11
N LEU A 172 -24.52 15.34 22.82
CA LEU A 172 -23.47 14.56 22.19
C LEU A 172 -22.19 15.39 22.11
N ASP A 173 -21.10 14.81 22.53
CA ASP A 173 -19.75 15.26 22.26
C ASP A 173 -18.97 14.17 21.55
N ILE A 174 -18.09 14.58 20.64
CA ILE A 174 -17.22 13.67 19.86
C ILE A 174 -15.79 14.16 19.98
N ALA A 175 -14.94 13.33 20.56
CA ALA A 175 -13.50 13.56 20.55
C ALA A 175 -12.87 13.00 19.29
N ALA A 176 -12.06 13.80 18.61
CA ALA A 176 -11.30 13.37 17.43
C ALA A 176 -10.09 14.27 17.17
N PHE A 177 -9.22 13.86 16.24
CA PHE A 177 -8.16 14.74 15.75
C PHE A 177 -8.76 15.97 15.04
N PRO A 178 -8.08 17.13 15.04
CA PRO A 178 -8.62 18.36 14.44
C PRO A 178 -9.07 18.22 13.00
N GLU A 179 -8.36 17.40 12.20
CA GLU A 179 -8.68 17.14 10.79
C GLU A 179 -10.03 16.46 10.59
N TRP A 180 -10.49 15.72 11.61
CA TRP A 180 -11.80 15.06 11.59
C TRP A 180 -12.94 16.08 11.49
N GLU A 181 -12.85 17.20 12.18
CA GLU A 181 -13.89 18.23 12.18
C GLU A 181 -14.10 18.80 10.78
N THR A 182 -13.02 19.14 10.09
CA THR A 182 -13.10 19.69 8.72
C THR A 182 -13.53 18.64 7.68
N ARG A 183 -13.20 17.39 7.91
CA ARG A 183 -13.45 16.31 6.97
C ARG A 183 -14.81 15.64 7.16
N TRP A 184 -15.20 15.38 8.40
CA TRP A 184 -16.32 14.49 8.67
C TRP A 184 -17.54 15.15 9.33
N ARG A 185 -17.41 16.34 9.95
CA ARG A 185 -18.54 17.00 10.59
C ARG A 185 -19.72 17.23 9.65
N SER A 186 -19.48 17.73 8.44
CA SER A 186 -20.54 17.92 7.45
C SER A 186 -21.09 16.60 6.91
N GLU A 187 -20.21 15.61 6.72
CA GLU A 187 -20.59 14.29 6.20
C GLU A 187 -21.48 13.50 7.15
N ILE A 188 -21.17 13.50 8.47
CA ILE A 188 -22.01 12.82 9.45
C ILE A 188 -23.39 13.49 9.57
N GLY A 189 -23.44 14.82 9.43
CA GLY A 189 -24.68 15.58 9.36
C GLY A 189 -25.50 15.21 8.12
N ALA A 190 -24.88 15.26 6.94
CA ALA A 190 -25.54 14.98 5.68
C ALA A 190 -25.99 13.51 5.55
N ARG A 191 -25.14 12.57 5.95
CA ARG A 191 -25.43 11.13 5.79
C ARG A 191 -26.32 10.57 6.89
N TYR A 192 -26.14 11.01 8.13
CA TYR A 192 -26.77 10.39 9.29
C TYR A 192 -27.72 11.32 10.06
N GLY A 193 -27.79 12.60 9.68
CA GLY A 193 -28.59 13.59 10.37
C GLY A 193 -28.08 13.93 11.79
N VAL A 194 -26.83 13.61 12.11
CA VAL A 194 -26.18 13.94 13.37
C VAL A 194 -25.70 15.36 13.32
N LYS A 195 -26.37 16.26 14.06
CA LYS A 195 -26.09 17.70 14.06
C LYS A 195 -26.02 18.21 15.50
N GLY A 196 -25.40 19.36 15.70
CA GLY A 196 -25.41 20.06 16.99
C GLY A 196 -24.63 19.32 18.10
N PHE A 197 -23.58 18.61 17.76
CA PHE A 197 -22.68 17.99 18.73
C PHE A 197 -21.47 18.91 19.03
N ASP A 198 -20.94 18.76 20.24
CA ASP A 198 -19.71 19.43 20.64
C ASP A 198 -18.49 18.66 20.14
N PHE A 199 -17.56 19.36 19.52
CA PHE A 199 -16.31 18.78 19.06
C PHE A 199 -15.22 18.96 20.13
N VAL A 200 -14.58 17.86 20.52
CA VAL A 200 -13.49 17.84 21.51
C VAL A 200 -12.18 17.45 20.81
N PRO A 201 -11.28 18.40 20.54
CA PRO A 201 -10.03 18.07 19.86
C PRO A 201 -9.12 17.23 20.74
N LEU A 202 -8.54 16.16 20.15
CA LEU A 202 -7.50 15.37 20.80
C LEU A 202 -6.19 16.16 20.79
N ALA A 203 -5.77 16.58 21.98
CA ALA A 203 -4.55 17.35 22.19
C ALA A 203 -3.70 16.65 23.26
N GLY A 204 -2.90 15.66 22.85
CA GLY A 204 -1.99 14.95 23.77
C GLY A 204 -2.66 13.95 24.72
N ILE A 205 -3.99 13.84 24.71
CA ILE A 205 -4.75 12.83 25.45
C ILE A 205 -5.37 11.82 24.48
N SER A 206 -5.37 10.56 24.88
CA SER A 206 -5.95 9.49 24.06
C SER A 206 -7.48 9.55 24.05
N ALA A 207 -8.11 9.28 22.90
CA ALA A 207 -9.55 9.14 22.76
C ALA A 207 -10.15 8.16 23.81
N TYR A 208 -9.46 7.06 24.06
CA TYR A 208 -9.88 6.05 25.01
C TYR A 208 -9.81 6.52 26.46
N GLN A 209 -8.84 7.35 26.83
CA GLN A 209 -8.78 7.96 28.16
C GLN A 209 -9.96 8.91 28.40
N LEU A 210 -10.37 9.67 27.39
CA LEU A 210 -11.55 10.54 27.48
C LEU A 210 -12.83 9.73 27.65
N LEU A 211 -12.98 8.62 26.90
CA LEU A 211 -14.11 7.68 27.04
C LEU A 211 -14.14 7.02 28.43
N ASP A 212 -13.00 6.52 28.93
CA ASP A 212 -12.90 5.86 30.24
C ASP A 212 -13.19 6.81 31.42
N GLN A 213 -12.83 8.08 31.27
CA GLN A 213 -13.08 9.14 32.23
C GLN A 213 -14.49 9.74 32.10
N ASN A 214 -15.33 9.27 31.18
CA ASN A 214 -16.62 9.84 30.83
C ASN A 214 -16.59 11.35 30.53
N LYS A 215 -15.46 11.84 30.01
CA LYS A 215 -15.30 13.22 29.56
C LYS A 215 -15.89 13.46 28.17
N VAL A 216 -16.08 12.40 27.40
CA VAL A 216 -16.81 12.42 26.13
C VAL A 216 -17.68 11.17 26.02
N LEU A 217 -18.78 11.27 25.29
CA LEU A 217 -19.69 10.16 25.04
C LEU A 217 -19.25 9.31 23.83
N ALA A 218 -18.61 9.95 22.85
CA ALA A 218 -18.13 9.29 21.64
C ALA A 218 -16.73 9.78 21.28
N ALA A 219 -15.98 8.94 20.61
CA ALA A 219 -14.66 9.31 20.10
C ALA A 219 -14.39 8.64 18.76
N ASP A 220 -13.71 9.36 17.89
CA ASP A 220 -13.13 8.83 16.66
C ASP A 220 -11.87 8.06 16.98
N VAL A 221 -11.80 6.83 16.49
CA VAL A 221 -10.72 5.87 16.68
C VAL A 221 -10.54 5.05 15.41
N PHE A 222 -9.56 4.16 15.36
CA PHE A 222 -9.30 3.33 14.20
C PHE A 222 -9.74 1.88 14.42
N THR A 223 -10.28 1.23 13.38
CA THR A 223 -10.76 -0.15 13.46
C THR A 223 -9.68 -1.16 13.87
N THR A 224 -8.41 -0.82 13.72
CA THR A 224 -7.25 -1.64 14.10
C THR A 224 -6.66 -1.28 15.46
N ASP A 225 -7.28 -0.36 16.20
CA ASP A 225 -6.84 0.03 17.53
C ASP A 225 -6.96 -1.13 18.52
N PRO A 226 -5.87 -1.45 19.24
CA PRO A 226 -5.85 -2.59 20.18
C PRO A 226 -6.82 -2.45 21.35
N GLN A 227 -7.18 -1.24 21.76
CA GLN A 227 -8.12 -0.98 22.85
C GLN A 227 -9.51 -1.54 22.54
N LEU A 228 -9.89 -1.62 21.26
CA LEU A 228 -11.16 -2.20 20.83
C LEU A 228 -11.26 -3.71 21.13
N LEU A 229 -10.12 -4.40 21.27
CA LEU A 229 -10.08 -5.82 21.65
C LEU A 229 -10.48 -6.05 23.11
N SER A 230 -10.46 -5.03 23.96
CA SER A 230 -10.82 -5.14 25.39
C SER A 230 -12.29 -5.48 25.64
N GLY A 231 -13.16 -5.24 24.66
CA GLY A 231 -14.61 -5.37 24.80
C GLY A 231 -15.28 -4.27 25.64
N LYS A 232 -14.52 -3.25 26.11
CA LYS A 232 -15.07 -2.11 26.83
C LYS A 232 -15.87 -1.14 25.95
N TYR A 233 -15.57 -1.12 24.67
CA TYR A 233 -16.11 -0.17 23.71
C TYR A 233 -17.00 -0.85 22.67
N VAL A 234 -17.91 -0.07 22.11
CA VAL A 234 -18.75 -0.46 20.97
C VAL A 234 -18.39 0.43 19.80
N GLN A 235 -17.97 -0.20 18.71
CA GLN A 235 -17.77 0.46 17.42
C GLN A 235 -19.15 0.68 16.78
N LEU A 236 -19.50 1.90 16.43
CA LEU A 236 -20.75 2.21 15.75
C LEU A 236 -20.63 1.88 14.26
N ARG A 237 -21.58 1.09 13.75
CA ARG A 237 -21.60 0.72 12.33
C ARG A 237 -21.78 1.95 11.44
N ASP A 238 -21.09 1.96 10.33
CA ASP A 238 -21.19 2.97 9.26
C ASP A 238 -21.85 2.37 8.01
N PRO A 239 -23.17 2.10 7.98
CA PRO A 239 -23.84 1.46 6.85
C PRO A 239 -23.90 2.32 5.57
N ARG A 240 -23.53 3.60 5.66
CA ARG A 240 -23.46 4.51 4.51
C ARG A 240 -22.03 4.76 4.03
N ASN A 241 -21.05 4.04 4.60
CA ASN A 241 -19.63 4.09 4.27
C ASN A 241 -19.09 5.53 4.23
N MET A 242 -19.39 6.32 5.25
CA MET A 242 -18.95 7.71 5.38
C MET A 242 -17.41 7.79 5.41
N PHE A 243 -16.79 6.91 6.17
CA PHE A 243 -15.33 6.87 6.33
C PHE A 243 -14.61 6.21 5.13
N GLY A 244 -15.35 5.65 4.17
CA GLY A 244 -14.79 5.03 2.97
C GLY A 244 -14.20 3.64 3.21
N PHE A 245 -13.19 3.27 2.41
CA PHE A 245 -12.59 1.93 2.41
C PHE A 245 -11.07 2.03 2.44
N GLN A 246 -10.44 1.39 3.43
CA GLN A 246 -9.01 1.51 3.74
C GLN A 246 -8.35 0.12 3.91
N HIS A 247 -8.64 -0.82 2.99
CA HIS A 247 -7.89 -2.07 2.94
C HIS A 247 -6.42 -1.79 2.61
N VAL A 248 -5.51 -2.49 3.24
CA VAL A 248 -4.09 -2.39 2.90
C VAL A 248 -3.81 -3.20 1.64
N ALA A 249 -3.09 -2.61 0.71
CA ALA A 249 -2.58 -3.33 -0.46
C ALA A 249 -1.12 -2.95 -0.72
N PRO A 250 -0.22 -3.94 -0.92
CA PRO A 250 1.16 -3.65 -1.27
C PRO A 250 1.27 -3.05 -2.67
N ILE A 251 1.97 -1.94 -2.79
CA ILE A 251 2.36 -1.33 -4.06
C ILE A 251 3.79 -1.76 -4.35
N VAL A 252 4.01 -2.31 -5.55
CA VAL A 252 5.29 -2.86 -5.97
C VAL A 252 5.68 -2.25 -7.31
N SER A 253 6.97 -1.94 -7.51
CA SER A 253 7.48 -1.57 -8.83
C SER A 253 7.19 -2.68 -9.85
N THR A 254 6.60 -2.34 -10.99
CA THR A 254 6.31 -3.34 -12.04
C THR A 254 7.57 -4.02 -12.54
N LYS A 255 8.70 -3.29 -12.56
CA LYS A 255 10.01 -3.88 -12.88
C LYS A 255 10.36 -5.02 -11.94
N LEU A 256 10.14 -4.85 -10.62
CA LEU A 256 10.40 -5.89 -9.63
C LEU A 256 9.50 -7.12 -9.87
N VAL A 257 8.22 -6.89 -10.17
CA VAL A 257 7.26 -7.97 -10.47
C VAL A 257 7.66 -8.73 -11.74
N SER A 258 8.10 -8.02 -12.78
CA SER A 258 8.56 -8.64 -14.03
C SER A 258 9.83 -9.49 -13.84
N GLU A 259 10.72 -9.07 -12.95
CA GLU A 259 12.00 -9.73 -12.71
C GLU A 259 11.85 -10.99 -11.81
N TYR A 260 11.08 -10.88 -10.73
CA TYR A 260 10.95 -11.95 -9.73
C TYR A 260 9.68 -12.80 -9.88
N GLY A 261 8.75 -12.38 -10.73
CA GLY A 261 7.58 -13.15 -11.16
C GLY A 261 6.60 -13.52 -10.04
N THR A 262 5.99 -14.69 -10.23
CA THR A 262 4.94 -15.19 -9.33
C THR A 262 5.44 -15.54 -7.94
N LYS A 263 6.70 -15.95 -7.79
CA LYS A 263 7.28 -16.26 -6.47
C LYS A 263 7.22 -15.05 -5.53
N LEU A 264 7.59 -13.87 -6.02
CA LEU A 264 7.49 -12.60 -5.27
C LEU A 264 6.04 -12.29 -4.92
N THR A 265 5.17 -12.24 -5.93
CA THR A 265 3.78 -11.76 -5.76
C THR A 265 2.93 -12.71 -4.93
N SER A 266 3.11 -14.04 -5.10
CA SER A 266 2.38 -15.03 -4.30
C SER A 266 2.79 -15.00 -2.83
N THR A 267 4.08 -14.80 -2.53
CA THR A 267 4.58 -14.66 -1.15
C THR A 267 3.93 -13.46 -0.45
N ILE A 268 3.94 -12.29 -1.10
CA ILE A 268 3.34 -11.08 -0.54
C ILE A 268 1.82 -11.26 -0.37
N ASN A 269 1.14 -11.81 -1.36
CA ASN A 269 -0.31 -12.03 -1.31
C ASN A 269 -0.70 -13.07 -0.24
N LYS A 270 0.13 -14.10 0.02
CA LYS A 270 -0.09 -15.07 1.09
C LYS A 270 -0.08 -14.37 2.45
N VAL A 271 0.88 -13.48 2.70
CA VAL A 271 0.91 -12.67 3.93
C VAL A 271 -0.35 -11.81 4.03
N SER A 272 -0.66 -11.02 2.99
CA SER A 272 -1.84 -10.14 2.98
C SER A 272 -3.12 -10.88 3.34
N LYS A 273 -3.32 -12.08 2.81
CA LYS A 273 -4.52 -12.91 3.03
C LYS A 273 -4.70 -13.35 4.50
N LEU A 274 -3.64 -13.47 5.27
CA LEU A 274 -3.67 -13.90 6.68
C LEU A 274 -4.04 -12.77 7.65
N LEU A 275 -3.99 -11.52 7.21
CA LEU A 275 -4.15 -10.35 8.07
C LEU A 275 -5.64 -10.06 8.32
N SER A 276 -6.19 -10.60 9.40
CA SER A 276 -7.51 -10.20 9.91
C SER A 276 -7.40 -8.95 10.80
N VAL A 277 -8.52 -8.25 11.03
CA VAL A 277 -8.58 -7.11 12.00
C VAL A 277 -8.04 -7.53 13.37
N LYS A 278 -8.45 -8.71 13.87
CA LYS A 278 -7.99 -9.23 15.16
C LYS A 278 -6.47 -9.47 15.19
N ALA A 279 -5.92 -10.01 14.12
CA ALA A 279 -4.48 -10.27 14.03
C ALA A 279 -3.68 -8.98 14.00
N ILE A 280 -4.06 -8.02 13.17
CA ILE A 280 -3.34 -6.76 13.06
C ILE A 280 -3.47 -5.93 14.34
N ALA A 281 -4.65 -5.85 14.96
CA ALA A 281 -4.84 -5.14 16.23
C ALA A 281 -4.02 -5.76 17.38
N ALA A 282 -3.89 -7.09 17.43
CA ALA A 282 -3.03 -7.75 18.41
C ALA A 282 -1.54 -7.43 18.18
N MET A 283 -1.09 -7.38 16.93
CA MET A 283 0.28 -6.99 16.60
C MET A 283 0.51 -5.48 16.86
N ASN A 284 -0.47 -4.63 16.56
CA ASN A 284 -0.43 -3.21 16.90
C ASN A 284 -0.32 -2.98 18.41
N LYS A 285 -1.04 -3.81 19.22
CA LYS A 285 -0.89 -3.78 20.68
C LYS A 285 0.55 -4.12 21.09
N ALA A 286 1.07 -5.22 20.58
CA ALA A 286 2.41 -5.67 20.93
C ALA A 286 3.49 -4.62 20.63
N VAL A 287 3.38 -3.93 19.48
CA VAL A 287 4.36 -2.90 19.09
C VAL A 287 4.05 -1.54 19.70
N GLY A 288 2.81 -1.07 19.59
CA GLY A 288 2.43 0.28 19.99
C GLY A 288 2.27 0.46 21.50
N VAL A 289 1.75 -0.56 22.21
CA VAL A 289 1.46 -0.52 23.64
C VAL A 289 2.54 -1.25 24.44
N ASP A 290 2.80 -2.52 24.12
CA ASP A 290 3.72 -3.37 24.86
C ASP A 290 5.20 -3.11 24.48
N LYS A 291 5.45 -2.23 23.51
CA LYS A 291 6.78 -1.77 23.03
C LYS A 291 7.70 -2.90 22.55
N LYS A 292 7.15 -3.99 22.06
CA LYS A 292 7.92 -5.08 21.46
C LYS A 292 8.47 -4.66 20.11
N PRO A 293 9.65 -5.11 19.70
CA PRO A 293 10.18 -4.86 18.37
C PRO A 293 9.24 -5.41 17.29
N ALA A 294 8.92 -4.61 16.27
CA ALA A 294 8.04 -5.02 15.17
C ALA A 294 8.59 -6.27 14.42
N ALA A 295 9.91 -6.42 14.37
CA ALA A 295 10.56 -7.58 13.76
C ALA A 295 10.19 -8.87 14.49
N ASP A 296 10.24 -8.88 15.83
CA ASP A 296 9.95 -10.07 16.64
C ASP A 296 8.46 -10.43 16.57
N VAL A 297 7.58 -9.41 16.57
CA VAL A 297 6.14 -9.60 16.44
C VAL A 297 5.79 -10.20 15.08
N ALA A 298 6.42 -9.71 14.00
CA ALA A 298 6.24 -10.24 12.66
C ALA A 298 6.76 -11.68 12.54
N ALA A 299 7.96 -11.98 13.09
CA ALA A 299 8.53 -13.32 13.11
C ALA A 299 7.62 -14.34 13.79
N ALA A 300 7.10 -13.98 14.97
CA ALA A 300 6.18 -14.83 15.72
C ALA A 300 4.90 -15.12 14.92
N PHE A 301 4.33 -14.10 14.28
CA PHE A 301 3.13 -14.26 13.45
C PHE A 301 3.38 -15.15 12.22
N LEU A 302 4.49 -14.92 11.50
CA LEU A 302 4.83 -15.71 10.30
C LEU A 302 5.09 -17.18 10.67
N LYS A 303 5.82 -17.43 11.75
CA LYS A 303 6.06 -18.79 12.26
C LYS A 303 4.76 -19.50 12.64
N ALA A 304 3.86 -18.81 13.35
CA ALA A 304 2.56 -19.37 13.73
C ALA A 304 1.65 -19.71 12.52
N ASN A 305 1.92 -19.12 11.36
CA ASN A 305 1.16 -19.33 10.12
C ASN A 305 1.93 -20.16 9.07
N GLY A 306 3.07 -20.77 9.42
CA GLY A 306 3.84 -21.66 8.54
C GLY A 306 4.43 -20.93 7.30
N ILE A 307 4.93 -19.70 7.49
CA ILE A 307 5.57 -18.91 6.42
C ILE A 307 7.09 -18.82 6.64
N ALA A 308 7.54 -18.82 7.89
CA ALA A 308 8.94 -18.75 8.30
C ALA A 308 9.26 -19.77 9.38
#